data_7859944d747f7adf75a05d34d9fc0a02
#
_entry.id   7859944d747f7adf75a05d34d9fc0a02
#
_cell.length_a   1.000
_cell.length_b   1.000
_cell.length_c   1.000
_cell.angle_alpha   90.00
_cell.angle_beta   90.00
_cell.angle_gamma   90.00
#
_symmetry.space_group_name_H-M   'P 1'
#
loop_
_entity.id
_entity.type
_entity.pdbx_description
1 polymer ?
#
loop_
_entity_poly.entity_id
_entity_poly.type
_entity_poly.pdbx_seq_one_letter_code
_entity_poly.pdbx_strand_id
1 'polypeptide(L)'
;AAESSAAPTAAQDDAAGAPGAAAQNADGGTGSTNVQVAGVDELDVVDGDGERLLVVSGDGRVDLVDVAAATVVDTLTVAGYSQQLTWDVERGVAWVVAATETVDDTGLYLPRIEVTRLSVGDGLEATGTWGVTGYLVGARRVDDRLHVVASDGGGVVHGFTDDAAVGGVVAPEGRPAASDITLPFTGDDGAPVVPCEQVWHPTTPSEPTATLVATLEEGEGTGELAPVATAEIVGGGGLVHANAGALYVATPQWLGDGTSETSIHRFTLDELAWTGSGRVPGTVMGQFALDETGGVLRVATTVDGPFGGGPITIEPGSGDSTIFEEDAPLPPPPEQNDVDNLIVTLDTEGDLDELGRLAGLGHPGERIQGVRFAGDVAYVVTFLRTDPLYVIDLSDPAAPSATGELEIPGFSSYLHPVADGRVVGIGMAGTDDGTLTGAQAQLFDVGDPAAPAVLDAEPLGDESEAGNEHRAFTDLGGGRFAVPALEYPDFPGEIAPLPRPLPGPVEGDEPISIDPTSPELYAPQLDVVVVDSGGDGLAVARRLDVTAAAGGDAPMVGYGTRTVPVGDALAVVTSGVGIAVFDGPGTGTWIDLVP
;
A
#
# COMPACT_ATOMS: atom_id res chain seq x y z
N ALA A 1 36.80 -10.29 65.26
CA ALA A 1 35.59 -10.29 64.48
C ALA A 1 35.07 -8.86 64.41
N ALA A 2 35.28 -8.17 63.34
CA ALA A 2 34.70 -6.86 63.09
C ALA A 2 34.10 -6.94 61.67
N GLU A 3 32.81 -6.86 61.61
CA GLU A 3 32.04 -6.72 60.38
C GLU A 3 32.08 -5.26 59.94
N SER A 4 32.54 -5.04 58.72
CA SER A 4 32.50 -3.75 58.05
C SER A 4 31.24 -3.75 57.16
N SER A 5 30.25 -2.92 57.52
CA SER A 5 29.10 -2.61 56.69
C SER A 5 29.47 -1.54 55.67
N ALA A 6 29.44 -1.85 54.38
CA ALA A 6 29.49 -0.88 53.30
C ALA A 6 28.07 -0.38 52.99
N ALA A 7 27.88 0.92 52.96
CA ALA A 7 26.65 1.59 52.55
C ALA A 7 26.47 1.47 51.05
N PRO A 8 25.21 1.41 50.52
CA PRO A 8 24.96 1.41 49.10
C PRO A 8 25.18 2.82 48.51
N THR A 9 25.96 2.89 47.46
CA THR A 9 26.08 4.05 46.58
C THR A 9 24.77 4.29 45.87
N ALA A 10 24.30 5.54 45.87
CA ALA A 10 23.15 6.00 45.14
C ALA A 10 23.36 5.73 43.63
N ALA A 11 22.39 5.07 43.00
CA ALA A 11 22.26 5.00 41.57
C ALA A 11 21.97 6.41 41.06
N GLN A 12 22.73 6.82 40.06
CA GLN A 12 22.37 7.96 39.22
C GLN A 12 21.16 7.53 38.38
N ASP A 13 20.12 8.32 38.42
CA ASP A 13 19.03 8.28 37.46
C ASP A 13 19.62 8.63 36.08
N ASP A 14 19.84 7.62 35.26
CA ASP A 14 19.97 7.82 33.83
C ASP A 14 18.57 8.16 33.32
N ALA A 15 18.43 9.38 32.84
CA ALA A 15 17.26 9.79 32.08
C ALA A 15 17.11 8.79 30.92
N ALA A 16 16.00 8.05 30.93
CA ALA A 16 15.60 7.22 29.80
C ALA A 16 15.42 8.16 28.60
N GLY A 17 16.39 8.15 27.72
CA GLY A 17 16.23 8.70 26.38
C GLY A 17 15.10 7.93 25.72
N ALA A 18 14.21 8.62 25.01
CA ALA A 18 13.18 8.03 24.19
C ALA A 18 13.80 6.90 23.35
N PRO A 19 13.17 5.73 23.23
CA PRO A 19 13.67 4.68 22.35
C PRO A 19 13.72 5.24 20.92
N GLY A 20 14.93 5.30 20.36
CA GLY A 20 15.18 5.88 19.07
C GLY A 20 14.38 5.16 17.98
N ALA A 21 13.76 5.92 17.09
CA ALA A 21 13.03 5.46 15.91
C ALA A 21 13.91 4.64 14.91
N ALA A 22 15.19 4.46 15.20
CA ALA A 22 16.16 3.73 14.36
C ALA A 22 15.99 2.20 14.36
N ALA A 23 15.03 1.63 15.09
CA ALA A 23 14.91 0.17 15.22
C ALA A 23 13.99 -0.49 14.18
N GLN A 24 13.32 0.26 13.31
CA GLN A 24 12.34 -0.33 12.37
C GLN A 24 12.88 -0.60 10.96
N ASN A 25 14.07 -0.13 10.60
CA ASN A 25 14.72 -0.41 9.31
C ASN A 25 16.06 -1.15 9.49
N ALA A 26 16.20 -1.99 10.52
CA ALA A 26 17.45 -2.69 10.81
C ALA A 26 17.78 -3.84 9.83
N ASP A 27 16.92 -4.14 8.87
CA ASP A 27 17.18 -5.03 7.75
C ASP A 27 17.38 -4.25 6.43
N GLY A 28 18.17 -3.18 6.47
CA GLY A 28 18.81 -2.65 5.27
C GLY A 28 19.83 -3.66 4.72
N GLY A 29 19.37 -4.87 4.43
CA GLY A 29 20.09 -5.85 3.66
C GLY A 29 20.31 -5.26 2.27
N THR A 30 21.54 -5.28 1.79
CA THR A 30 21.85 -4.97 0.40
C THR A 30 20.97 -5.86 -0.48
N GLY A 31 20.01 -5.25 -1.20
CA GLY A 31 19.17 -5.99 -2.14
C GLY A 31 17.66 -5.94 -1.91
N SER A 32 17.17 -5.62 -0.69
CA SER A 32 15.73 -5.57 -0.40
C SER A 32 15.13 -4.18 -0.61
N THR A 33 13.83 -4.14 -0.89
CA THR A 33 13.04 -2.91 -0.95
C THR A 33 12.55 -2.50 0.45
N ASN A 34 11.99 -1.30 0.56
CA ASN A 34 11.51 -0.74 1.82
C ASN A 34 10.25 -1.48 2.31
N VAL A 35 10.28 -1.98 3.54
CA VAL A 35 9.16 -2.68 4.19
C VAL A 35 8.64 -1.89 5.39
N GLN A 36 7.37 -2.08 5.74
CA GLN A 36 6.76 -1.39 6.87
C GLN A 36 7.29 -1.91 8.22
N VAL A 37 7.42 -3.22 8.35
CA VAL A 37 7.79 -3.91 9.60
C VAL A 37 8.98 -4.81 9.36
N ALA A 38 10.02 -4.66 10.17
CA ALA A 38 11.21 -5.50 10.08
C ALA A 38 10.88 -6.99 10.29
N GLY A 39 11.42 -7.86 9.44
CA GLY A 39 11.16 -9.30 9.46
C GLY A 39 9.82 -9.72 8.85
N VAL A 40 9.08 -8.78 8.27
CA VAL A 40 7.88 -9.04 7.45
C VAL A 40 8.17 -8.54 6.05
N ASP A 41 8.36 -9.46 5.13
CA ASP A 41 8.63 -9.11 3.74
C ASP A 41 7.34 -8.91 2.95
N GLU A 42 7.38 -7.93 2.06
CA GLU A 42 6.26 -7.55 1.21
C GLU A 42 6.55 -7.92 -0.24
N LEU A 43 5.51 -8.32 -0.97
CA LEU A 43 5.67 -8.55 -2.40
C LEU A 43 6.03 -7.25 -3.13
N ASP A 44 7.00 -7.32 -4.04
CA ASP A 44 7.38 -6.21 -4.92
C ASP A 44 7.68 -6.70 -6.35
N VAL A 45 8.04 -5.81 -7.23
CA VAL A 45 8.44 -6.13 -8.61
C VAL A 45 9.90 -6.56 -8.71
N VAL A 46 10.68 -6.37 -7.66
CA VAL A 46 12.10 -6.74 -7.58
C VAL A 46 12.48 -7.11 -6.15
N ASP A 47 13.40 -8.06 -6.04
CA ASP A 47 14.11 -8.38 -4.81
C ASP A 47 15.55 -8.81 -5.16
N GLY A 48 16.49 -8.80 -4.22
CA GLY A 48 17.88 -9.08 -4.53
C GLY A 48 18.72 -9.63 -3.39
N ASP A 49 19.85 -10.26 -3.74
CA ASP A 49 20.82 -10.85 -2.79
C ASP A 49 22.06 -9.95 -2.55
N GLY A 50 22.02 -8.71 -3.06
CA GLY A 50 23.15 -7.78 -2.97
C GLY A 50 24.16 -7.89 -4.12
N GLU A 51 24.05 -8.89 -5.00
CA GLU A 51 24.83 -9.08 -6.22
C GLU A 51 23.92 -9.25 -7.44
N ARG A 52 22.82 -9.99 -7.28
CA ARG A 52 21.82 -10.29 -8.30
C ARG A 52 20.47 -9.72 -7.92
N LEU A 53 19.66 -9.49 -8.94
CA LEU A 53 18.27 -9.09 -8.80
C LEU A 53 17.37 -10.15 -9.41
N LEU A 54 16.25 -10.41 -8.75
CA LEU A 54 15.13 -11.15 -9.28
C LEU A 54 14.02 -10.14 -9.62
N VAL A 55 13.66 -10.05 -10.89
CA VAL A 55 12.74 -9.00 -11.37
C VAL A 55 11.58 -9.65 -12.09
N VAL A 56 10.35 -9.16 -11.82
CA VAL A 56 9.16 -9.56 -12.57
C VAL A 56 8.81 -8.49 -13.60
N SER A 57 8.51 -8.97 -14.81
CA SER A 57 7.94 -8.16 -15.89
C SER A 57 6.45 -8.46 -15.98
N GLY A 58 5.62 -7.44 -16.15
CA GLY A 58 4.16 -7.58 -16.11
C GLY A 58 3.55 -8.55 -17.15
N ASP A 59 4.37 -9.12 -18.03
CA ASP A 59 4.01 -10.06 -19.10
C ASP A 59 4.21 -11.55 -18.75
N GLY A 60 4.52 -11.86 -17.49
CA GLY A 60 4.73 -13.25 -17.01
C GLY A 60 6.17 -13.67 -16.91
N ARG A 61 7.14 -12.81 -17.20
CA ARG A 61 8.56 -13.14 -17.09
C ARG A 61 9.09 -12.84 -15.70
N VAL A 62 10.00 -13.71 -15.28
CA VAL A 62 10.86 -13.55 -14.11
C VAL A 62 12.29 -13.65 -14.58
N ASP A 63 13.06 -12.59 -14.43
CA ASP A 63 14.43 -12.48 -14.86
C ASP A 63 15.38 -12.48 -13.66
N LEU A 64 16.40 -13.35 -13.68
CA LEU A 64 17.52 -13.31 -12.74
C LEU A 64 18.66 -12.54 -13.41
N VAL A 65 19.08 -11.44 -12.79
CA VAL A 65 20.03 -10.48 -13.38
C VAL A 65 21.28 -10.39 -12.53
N ASP A 66 22.46 -10.57 -13.14
CA ASP A 66 23.75 -10.21 -12.54
C ASP A 66 24.03 -8.74 -12.83
N VAL A 67 24.00 -7.92 -11.79
CA VAL A 67 24.14 -6.46 -11.90
C VAL A 67 25.57 -6.07 -12.27
N ALA A 68 26.58 -6.75 -11.72
CA ALA A 68 27.98 -6.44 -12.00
C ALA A 68 28.40 -6.83 -13.43
N ALA A 69 27.85 -7.93 -13.94
CA ALA A 69 28.06 -8.35 -15.33
C ALA A 69 27.15 -7.61 -16.32
N ALA A 70 26.15 -6.88 -15.84
CA ALA A 70 25.11 -6.22 -16.62
C ALA A 70 24.41 -7.17 -17.60
N THR A 71 24.00 -8.34 -17.12
CA THR A 71 23.40 -9.41 -17.96
C THR A 71 22.26 -10.12 -17.25
N VAL A 72 21.25 -10.49 -18.04
CA VAL A 72 20.25 -11.48 -17.61
C VAL A 72 20.91 -12.86 -17.60
N VAL A 73 20.93 -13.50 -16.43
CA VAL A 73 21.52 -14.83 -16.20
C VAL A 73 20.58 -15.92 -16.66
N ASP A 74 19.31 -15.79 -16.30
CA ASP A 74 18.26 -16.74 -16.65
C ASP A 74 16.90 -16.05 -16.68
N THR A 75 15.97 -16.61 -17.43
CA THR A 75 14.59 -16.13 -17.56
C THR A 75 13.63 -17.30 -17.45
N LEU A 76 12.63 -17.17 -16.58
CA LEU A 76 11.55 -18.11 -16.45
C LEU A 76 10.21 -17.44 -16.76
N THR A 77 9.32 -18.16 -17.46
CA THR A 77 7.96 -17.69 -17.68
C THR A 77 7.02 -18.33 -16.66
N VAL A 78 6.28 -17.51 -15.93
CA VAL A 78 5.19 -17.91 -15.02
C VAL A 78 3.85 -17.47 -15.59
N ALA A 79 2.78 -18.09 -15.13
CA ALA A 79 1.42 -17.71 -15.58
C ALA A 79 1.01 -16.34 -15.03
N GLY A 80 0.12 -15.67 -15.75
CA GLY A 80 -0.60 -14.48 -15.28
C GLY A 80 0.06 -13.14 -15.61
N TYR A 81 -0.47 -12.10 -14.99
CA TYR A 81 -0.08 -10.70 -15.15
C TYR A 81 -0.01 -10.01 -13.79
N SER A 82 0.48 -8.77 -13.74
CA SER A 82 0.66 -8.01 -12.47
C SER A 82 1.42 -8.81 -11.42
N GLN A 83 2.50 -9.49 -11.86
CA GLN A 83 3.32 -10.30 -10.97
C GLN A 83 4.02 -9.44 -9.91
N GLN A 84 4.09 -9.99 -8.72
CA GLN A 84 4.92 -9.51 -7.62
C GLN A 84 5.66 -10.70 -7.02
N LEU A 85 6.79 -10.45 -6.39
CA LEU A 85 7.64 -11.49 -5.82
C LEU A 85 8.19 -11.13 -4.44
N THR A 86 8.70 -12.12 -3.75
CA THR A 86 9.61 -12.02 -2.60
C THR A 86 10.61 -13.15 -2.66
N TRP A 87 11.85 -12.92 -2.24
CA TRP A 87 12.94 -13.88 -2.32
C TRP A 87 13.61 -14.11 -0.97
N ASP A 88 13.49 -15.32 -0.42
CA ASP A 88 14.35 -15.77 0.68
C ASP A 88 15.72 -16.12 0.12
N VAL A 89 16.63 -15.18 0.23
CA VAL A 89 18.01 -15.32 -0.28
C VAL A 89 18.77 -16.43 0.46
N GLU A 90 18.55 -16.57 1.77
CA GLU A 90 19.27 -17.56 2.58
C GLU A 90 18.90 -18.99 2.18
N ARG A 91 17.64 -19.23 1.83
CA ARG A 91 17.13 -20.52 1.40
C ARG A 91 17.17 -20.74 -0.10
N GLY A 92 17.36 -19.66 -0.86
CA GLY A 92 17.32 -19.70 -2.33
C GLY A 92 15.91 -20.02 -2.85
N VAL A 93 14.87 -19.56 -2.16
CA VAL A 93 13.46 -19.78 -2.52
C VAL A 93 12.79 -18.42 -2.79
N ALA A 94 12.12 -18.32 -3.92
CA ALA A 94 11.30 -17.14 -4.20
C ALA A 94 9.84 -17.54 -4.44
N TRP A 95 8.97 -16.60 -4.15
CA TRP A 95 7.54 -16.68 -4.41
C TRP A 95 7.15 -15.64 -5.45
N VAL A 96 6.43 -16.06 -6.49
CA VAL A 96 5.81 -15.15 -7.46
C VAL A 96 4.31 -15.29 -7.34
N VAL A 97 3.64 -14.19 -7.08
CA VAL A 97 2.18 -14.09 -7.00
C VAL A 97 1.68 -13.31 -8.21
N ALA A 98 0.78 -13.88 -8.96
CA ALA A 98 0.25 -13.32 -10.20
C ALA A 98 -1.28 -13.33 -10.23
N ALA A 99 -1.87 -12.34 -10.90
CA ALA A 99 -3.28 -12.38 -11.27
C ALA A 99 -3.45 -13.22 -12.55
N THR A 100 -4.45 -14.08 -12.56
CA THR A 100 -4.85 -14.89 -13.72
C THR A 100 -6.37 -14.88 -13.83
N GLU A 101 -6.89 -15.59 -14.79
CA GLU A 101 -8.33 -15.81 -14.98
C GLU A 101 -8.62 -17.28 -15.24
N THR A 102 -9.73 -17.74 -14.75
CA THR A 102 -10.28 -19.06 -15.09
C THR A 102 -11.69 -18.89 -15.65
N VAL A 103 -12.20 -19.92 -16.29
CA VAL A 103 -13.56 -19.93 -16.86
C VAL A 103 -14.35 -21.03 -16.20
N ASP A 104 -15.49 -20.69 -15.60
CA ASP A 104 -16.37 -21.67 -14.98
C ASP A 104 -17.18 -22.50 -16.02
N ASP A 105 -17.93 -23.48 -15.54
CA ASP A 105 -18.76 -24.36 -16.38
C ASP A 105 -19.86 -23.61 -17.16
N THR A 106 -20.17 -22.36 -16.79
CA THR A 106 -21.14 -21.50 -17.48
C THR A 106 -20.50 -20.63 -18.55
N GLY A 107 -19.17 -20.57 -18.60
CA GLY A 107 -18.38 -19.71 -19.50
C GLY A 107 -18.11 -18.32 -18.93
N LEU A 108 -18.33 -18.10 -17.63
CA LEU A 108 -17.99 -16.85 -16.94
C LEU A 108 -16.51 -16.83 -16.59
N TYR A 109 -15.85 -15.71 -16.89
CA TYR A 109 -14.48 -15.45 -16.45
C TYR A 109 -14.45 -15.11 -14.96
N LEU A 110 -13.66 -15.85 -14.21
CA LEU A 110 -13.44 -15.63 -12.78
C LEU A 110 -12.01 -15.19 -12.54
N PRO A 111 -11.80 -14.15 -11.73
CA PRO A 111 -10.46 -13.75 -11.31
C PRO A 111 -9.82 -14.89 -10.51
N ARG A 112 -8.52 -15.03 -10.66
CA ARG A 112 -7.74 -16.06 -9.99
C ARG A 112 -6.38 -15.53 -9.60
N ILE A 113 -5.88 -15.98 -8.47
CA ILE A 113 -4.51 -15.79 -8.03
C ILE A 113 -3.74 -17.07 -8.30
N GLU A 114 -2.55 -16.96 -8.85
CA GLU A 114 -1.60 -18.05 -8.97
C GLU A 114 -0.32 -17.72 -8.22
N VAL A 115 0.13 -18.63 -7.38
CA VAL A 115 1.38 -18.54 -6.62
C VAL A 115 2.33 -19.58 -7.18
N THR A 116 3.49 -19.15 -7.66
CA THR A 116 4.56 -20.02 -8.13
C THR A 116 5.72 -19.94 -7.16
N ARG A 117 6.16 -21.10 -6.66
CA ARG A 117 7.39 -21.20 -5.88
C ARG A 117 8.56 -21.50 -6.80
N LEU A 118 9.63 -20.72 -6.67
CA LEU A 118 10.87 -20.87 -7.43
C LEU A 118 12.01 -21.33 -6.55
N SER A 119 12.90 -22.15 -7.11
CA SER A 119 14.26 -22.33 -6.61
C SER A 119 15.16 -21.35 -7.36
N VAL A 120 15.94 -20.56 -6.63
CA VAL A 120 16.88 -19.57 -7.17
C VAL A 120 18.30 -20.00 -6.82
N GLY A 121 19.03 -20.49 -7.82
CA GLY A 121 20.42 -20.92 -7.72
C GLY A 121 21.29 -20.24 -8.77
N ASP A 122 22.04 -21.04 -9.55
CA ASP A 122 22.73 -20.54 -10.75
C ASP A 122 21.74 -20.15 -11.87
N GLY A 123 20.46 -20.53 -11.74
CA GLY A 123 19.35 -20.25 -12.62
C GLY A 123 18.03 -20.35 -11.85
N LEU A 124 16.91 -20.34 -12.57
CA LEU A 124 15.54 -20.36 -12.05
C LEU A 124 14.85 -21.68 -12.36
N GLU A 125 14.19 -22.26 -11.38
CA GLU A 125 13.36 -23.45 -11.56
C GLU A 125 12.02 -23.29 -10.81
N ALA A 126 10.88 -23.48 -11.51
CA ALA A 126 9.59 -23.55 -10.86
C ALA A 126 9.45 -24.90 -10.14
N THR A 127 9.28 -24.86 -8.82
CA THR A 127 9.24 -26.05 -7.96
C THR A 127 7.84 -26.42 -7.53
N GLY A 128 6.86 -25.52 -7.70
CA GLY A 128 5.46 -25.78 -7.39
C GLY A 128 4.57 -24.60 -7.69
N THR A 129 3.28 -24.89 -7.87
CA THR A 129 2.25 -23.89 -8.08
C THR A 129 1.04 -24.16 -7.20
N TRP A 130 0.34 -23.11 -6.82
CA TRP A 130 -0.96 -23.15 -6.17
C TRP A 130 -1.81 -22.01 -6.70
N GLY A 131 -3.10 -22.28 -6.90
CA GLY A 131 -3.98 -21.27 -7.37
C GLY A 131 -5.34 -21.29 -6.69
N VAL A 132 -5.96 -20.12 -6.60
CA VAL A 132 -7.27 -19.93 -5.98
C VAL A 132 -8.06 -18.84 -6.70
N THR A 133 -9.38 -19.00 -6.80
CA THR A 133 -10.26 -17.94 -7.31
C THR A 133 -10.24 -16.72 -6.38
N GLY A 134 -10.36 -15.53 -6.95
CA GLY A 134 -10.40 -14.27 -6.22
C GLY A 134 -9.36 -13.25 -6.68
N TYR A 135 -9.40 -12.07 -6.08
CA TYR A 135 -8.47 -10.95 -6.30
C TYR A 135 -7.44 -10.89 -5.17
N LEU A 136 -6.19 -10.63 -5.49
CA LEU A 136 -5.15 -10.42 -4.48
C LEU A 136 -5.42 -9.12 -3.70
N VAL A 137 -5.56 -9.23 -2.39
CA VAL A 137 -5.58 -8.09 -1.47
C VAL A 137 -4.16 -7.73 -1.05
N GLY A 138 -3.33 -8.74 -0.81
CA GLY A 138 -1.93 -8.61 -0.50
C GLY A 138 -1.33 -9.92 -0.02
N ALA A 139 -0.01 -9.97 0.10
CA ALA A 139 0.65 -11.09 0.75
C ALA A 139 1.82 -10.60 1.62
N ARG A 140 2.19 -11.41 2.58
CA ARG A 140 3.31 -11.17 3.50
C ARG A 140 4.12 -12.44 3.67
N ARG A 141 5.44 -12.33 3.53
CA ARG A 141 6.34 -13.41 3.90
C ARG A 141 6.89 -13.15 5.30
N VAL A 142 6.74 -14.12 6.17
CA VAL A 142 7.31 -14.12 7.52
C VAL A 142 8.02 -15.43 7.71
N ASP A 143 9.30 -15.40 7.98
CA ASP A 143 10.19 -16.56 8.02
C ASP A 143 10.07 -17.38 6.71
N ASP A 144 9.72 -18.68 6.80
CA ASP A 144 9.57 -19.62 5.68
C ASP A 144 8.12 -19.74 5.16
N ARG A 145 7.27 -18.78 5.49
CA ARG A 145 5.83 -18.81 5.15
C ARG A 145 5.40 -17.61 4.35
N LEU A 146 4.62 -17.88 3.31
CA LEU A 146 3.90 -16.86 2.55
C LEU A 146 2.42 -16.89 2.95
N HIS A 147 1.94 -15.78 3.50
CA HIS A 147 0.54 -15.55 3.82
C HIS A 147 -0.11 -14.75 2.69
N VAL A 148 -1.04 -15.38 1.98
CA VAL A 148 -1.76 -14.76 0.86
C VAL A 148 -3.16 -14.40 1.31
N VAL A 149 -3.58 -13.16 1.06
CA VAL A 149 -4.93 -12.68 1.35
C VAL A 149 -5.63 -12.38 0.03
N ALA A 150 -6.79 -12.99 -0.17
CA ALA A 150 -7.59 -12.85 -1.38
C ALA A 150 -9.02 -12.40 -1.03
N SER A 151 -9.65 -11.62 -1.93
CA SER A 151 -11.06 -11.25 -1.85
C SER A 151 -11.82 -11.81 -3.05
N ASP A 152 -13.08 -12.20 -2.85
CA ASP A 152 -13.96 -12.60 -3.96
C ASP A 152 -14.46 -11.43 -4.82
N GLY A 153 -14.12 -10.18 -4.42
CA GLY A 153 -14.45 -8.96 -5.18
C GLY A 153 -15.93 -8.56 -5.12
N GLY A 154 -16.72 -9.18 -4.23
CA GLY A 154 -18.12 -8.80 -4.01
C GLY A 154 -19.06 -9.20 -5.16
N GLY A 155 -18.62 -10.12 -6.02
CA GLY A 155 -19.33 -10.39 -7.28
C GLY A 155 -20.19 -11.65 -7.32
N VAL A 156 -19.97 -12.64 -6.45
CA VAL A 156 -20.66 -13.92 -6.67
C VAL A 156 -20.98 -14.62 -5.35
N VAL A 157 -21.99 -14.17 -4.65
CA VAL A 157 -22.76 -15.13 -3.88
C VAL A 157 -23.57 -15.92 -4.90
N HIS A 158 -23.04 -17.03 -5.39
CA HIS A 158 -23.77 -17.95 -6.26
C HIS A 158 -24.97 -18.51 -5.50
N GLY A 159 -26.13 -18.05 -5.81
CA GLY A 159 -27.39 -18.50 -5.22
C GLY A 159 -28.57 -17.59 -5.49
N PHE A 160 -28.37 -16.48 -6.16
CA PHE A 160 -29.47 -15.63 -6.62
C PHE A 160 -29.75 -15.91 -8.10
N THR A 161 -30.85 -16.61 -8.36
CA THR A 161 -31.37 -16.86 -9.71
C THR A 161 -31.63 -15.53 -10.43
N ASP A 162 -31.39 -15.54 -11.73
CA ASP A 162 -31.35 -14.48 -12.75
C ASP A 162 -32.37 -13.33 -12.75
N ASP A 163 -33.29 -13.21 -11.84
CA ASP A 163 -34.35 -12.18 -11.90
C ASP A 163 -34.13 -10.94 -11.01
N ALA A 164 -32.98 -10.81 -10.32
CA ALA A 164 -32.75 -9.70 -9.40
C ALA A 164 -31.44 -8.91 -9.64
N ALA A 165 -30.75 -9.12 -10.73
CA ALA A 165 -29.45 -8.51 -11.00
C ALA A 165 -29.57 -7.20 -11.78
N VAL A 166 -30.20 -6.17 -11.22
CA VAL A 166 -29.89 -4.75 -11.51
C VAL A 166 -30.16 -3.92 -10.27
N GLY A 167 -29.09 -3.52 -9.58
CA GLY A 167 -29.12 -2.42 -8.64
C GLY A 167 -29.69 -2.70 -7.24
N GLY A 168 -28.86 -3.23 -6.35
CA GLY A 168 -28.93 -2.97 -4.92
C GLY A 168 -30.10 -3.55 -4.14
N VAL A 169 -29.78 -4.14 -3.02
CA VAL A 169 -30.65 -4.52 -1.90
C VAL A 169 -31.57 -5.71 -2.16
N VAL A 170 -31.08 -6.85 -1.75
CA VAL A 170 -31.87 -8.09 -1.66
C VAL A 170 -32.98 -7.95 -0.63
N ALA A 171 -34.21 -8.19 -1.06
CA ALA A 171 -35.35 -8.29 -0.18
C ALA A 171 -35.24 -9.53 0.74
N PRO A 172 -35.66 -9.45 2.00
CA PRO A 172 -35.44 -10.48 3.03
C PRO A 172 -36.33 -11.73 2.93
N GLU A 173 -36.98 -12.01 1.81
CA GLU A 173 -37.95 -13.11 1.67
C GLU A 173 -37.40 -14.31 0.89
N GLY A 174 -36.34 -14.88 1.35
CA GLY A 174 -35.82 -16.14 0.81
C GLY A 174 -34.41 -16.39 1.28
N ARG A 175 -34.26 -16.91 2.50
CA ARG A 175 -32.97 -17.48 2.91
C ARG A 175 -32.66 -18.63 1.97
N PRO A 176 -31.54 -18.61 1.21
CA PRO A 176 -31.09 -19.79 0.50
C PRO A 176 -30.94 -20.95 1.48
N ALA A 177 -31.24 -22.15 1.08
CA ALA A 177 -30.95 -23.31 1.89
C ALA A 177 -29.41 -23.38 2.07
N ALA A 178 -28.97 -23.90 3.21
CA ALA A 178 -27.51 -24.02 3.47
C ALA A 178 -26.78 -24.89 2.40
N SER A 179 -27.53 -25.67 1.61
CA SER A 179 -27.04 -26.43 0.45
C SER A 179 -26.76 -25.56 -0.79
N ASP A 180 -27.22 -24.32 -0.81
CA ASP A 180 -27.15 -23.43 -1.97
C ASP A 180 -26.05 -22.34 -1.77
N ILE A 181 -25.33 -22.37 -0.64
CA ILE A 181 -24.20 -21.51 -0.38
C ILE A 181 -22.95 -22.21 -0.92
N THR A 182 -22.41 -21.70 -2.00
CA THR A 182 -21.11 -22.12 -2.51
C THR A 182 -20.05 -21.20 -1.88
N LEU A 183 -19.05 -21.78 -1.23
CA LEU A 183 -17.91 -21.02 -0.75
C LEU A 183 -17.17 -20.43 -1.96
N PRO A 184 -16.83 -19.13 -1.97
CA PRO A 184 -16.36 -18.45 -3.17
C PRO A 184 -14.96 -18.87 -3.61
N PHE A 185 -14.12 -19.36 -2.68
CA PHE A 185 -12.75 -19.71 -2.97
C PHE A 185 -12.61 -21.19 -3.32
N THR A 186 -12.25 -21.45 -4.57
CA THR A 186 -12.02 -22.81 -5.07
C THR A 186 -10.62 -22.99 -5.61
N GLY A 187 -10.08 -24.20 -5.42
CA GLY A 187 -8.81 -24.62 -5.99
C GLY A 187 -8.93 -25.07 -7.44
N ASP A 188 -7.87 -25.66 -7.96
CA ASP A 188 -7.77 -26.15 -9.34
C ASP A 188 -8.76 -27.26 -9.68
N ASP A 189 -9.17 -28.04 -8.69
CA ASP A 189 -10.17 -29.11 -8.80
C ASP A 189 -11.62 -28.62 -8.66
N GLY A 190 -11.82 -27.29 -8.47
CA GLY A 190 -13.13 -26.68 -8.22
C GLY A 190 -13.68 -26.96 -6.81
N ALA A 191 -12.91 -27.58 -5.92
CA ALA A 191 -13.32 -27.80 -4.55
C ALA A 191 -13.06 -26.55 -3.69
N PRO A 192 -13.89 -26.28 -2.65
CA PRO A 192 -13.61 -25.21 -1.69
C PRO A 192 -12.28 -25.43 -1.00
N VAL A 193 -11.46 -24.37 -0.90
CA VAL A 193 -10.14 -24.42 -0.25
C VAL A 193 -10.23 -24.26 1.27
N VAL A 194 -11.36 -23.76 1.79
CA VAL A 194 -11.58 -23.54 3.22
C VAL A 194 -12.67 -24.47 3.75
N PRO A 195 -12.41 -25.27 4.79
CA PRO A 195 -13.44 -26.03 5.49
C PRO A 195 -14.47 -25.10 6.15
N CYS A 196 -15.75 -25.49 6.17
CA CYS A 196 -16.81 -24.64 6.73
C CYS A 196 -16.58 -24.23 8.19
N GLU A 197 -15.88 -25.04 8.98
CA GLU A 197 -15.52 -24.76 10.37
C GLU A 197 -14.45 -23.68 10.55
N GLN A 198 -13.80 -23.27 9.46
CA GLN A 198 -12.79 -22.20 9.39
C GLN A 198 -13.32 -20.94 8.70
N VAL A 199 -14.63 -20.86 8.50
CA VAL A 199 -15.30 -19.67 7.98
C VAL A 199 -15.84 -18.84 9.13
N TRP A 200 -15.36 -17.63 9.25
CA TRP A 200 -15.73 -16.68 10.30
C TRP A 200 -16.69 -15.65 9.73
N HIS A 201 -17.73 -15.31 10.46
CA HIS A 201 -18.66 -14.26 10.07
C HIS A 201 -18.83 -13.26 11.24
N PRO A 202 -18.96 -11.97 10.95
CA PRO A 202 -19.21 -10.97 11.98
C PRO A 202 -20.59 -11.18 12.59
N THR A 203 -20.78 -10.74 13.84
CA THR A 203 -22.07 -10.81 14.53
C THR A 203 -23.11 -9.83 14.00
N THR A 204 -22.65 -8.80 13.30
CA THR A 204 -23.49 -7.82 12.58
C THR A 204 -23.43 -8.11 11.08
N PRO A 205 -24.49 -7.79 10.31
CA PRO A 205 -24.46 -7.95 8.87
C PRO A 205 -23.28 -7.19 8.25
N SER A 206 -22.48 -7.89 7.43
CA SER A 206 -21.46 -7.32 6.55
C SER A 206 -21.94 -7.42 5.10
N GLU A 207 -21.18 -6.80 4.21
CA GLU A 207 -21.41 -7.02 2.77
C GLU A 207 -21.27 -8.50 2.42
N PRO A 208 -22.00 -9.01 1.41
CA PRO A 208 -21.96 -10.41 1.00
C PRO A 208 -20.69 -10.71 0.18
N THR A 209 -19.56 -10.41 0.74
CA THR A 209 -18.20 -10.61 0.20
C THR A 209 -17.45 -11.54 1.12
N ALA A 210 -16.40 -12.17 0.63
CA ALA A 210 -15.56 -13.03 1.44
C ALA A 210 -14.07 -12.70 1.24
N THR A 211 -13.29 -12.93 2.28
CA THR A 211 -11.83 -12.79 2.27
C THR A 211 -11.19 -14.08 2.74
N LEU A 212 -10.33 -14.64 1.91
CA LEU A 212 -9.50 -15.80 2.21
C LEU A 212 -8.15 -15.34 2.76
N VAL A 213 -7.67 -16.05 3.78
CA VAL A 213 -6.26 -16.07 4.18
C VAL A 213 -5.73 -17.49 3.98
N ALA A 214 -4.64 -17.64 3.26
CA ALA A 214 -3.98 -18.92 3.01
C ALA A 214 -2.49 -18.82 3.33
N THR A 215 -1.94 -19.83 4.01
CA THR A 215 -0.50 -19.91 4.30
C THR A 215 0.13 -21.03 3.50
N LEU A 216 1.18 -20.70 2.76
CA LEU A 216 2.04 -21.64 2.03
C LEU A 216 3.41 -21.72 2.73
N GLU A 217 4.02 -22.90 2.75
CA GLU A 217 5.37 -23.13 3.30
C GLU A 217 6.39 -23.38 2.21
N GLU A 218 7.63 -22.97 2.45
CA GLU A 218 8.73 -23.14 1.50
C GLU A 218 9.13 -24.59 1.30
N GLY A 219 8.83 -25.52 2.05
CA GLY A 219 9.02 -26.95 1.96
C GLY A 219 9.98 -27.49 0.87
N GLU A 220 10.63 -28.61 1.10
CA GLU A 220 11.46 -29.29 0.11
C GLU A 220 10.59 -30.14 -0.84
N GLY A 221 10.79 -29.99 -2.14
CA GLY A 221 10.14 -30.85 -3.14
C GLY A 221 9.60 -30.09 -4.35
N THR A 222 9.33 -30.85 -5.41
CA THR A 222 8.69 -30.36 -6.64
C THR A 222 7.27 -30.90 -6.74
N GLY A 223 6.31 -30.07 -7.17
CA GLY A 223 4.94 -30.50 -7.40
C GLY A 223 3.90 -29.45 -7.03
N GLU A 224 2.67 -29.90 -6.96
CA GLU A 224 1.55 -29.08 -6.57
C GLU A 224 1.71 -28.60 -5.12
N LEU A 225 1.55 -27.32 -4.91
CA LEU A 225 1.56 -26.71 -3.58
C LEU A 225 0.16 -26.83 -2.97
N ALA A 226 0.11 -26.92 -1.67
CA ALA A 226 -1.13 -26.85 -0.92
C ALA A 226 -0.93 -25.95 0.29
N PRO A 227 -1.91 -25.11 0.67
CA PRO A 227 -1.86 -24.34 1.89
C PRO A 227 -1.74 -25.26 3.11
N VAL A 228 -0.86 -24.90 4.04
CA VAL A 228 -0.73 -25.58 5.34
C VAL A 228 -1.78 -25.11 6.34
N ALA A 229 -2.31 -23.91 6.13
CA ALA A 229 -3.43 -23.35 6.90
C ALA A 229 -4.28 -22.45 6.00
N THR A 230 -5.59 -22.41 6.28
CA THR A 230 -6.54 -21.52 5.60
C THR A 230 -7.55 -20.97 6.60
N ALA A 231 -8.04 -19.76 6.35
CA ALA A 231 -9.17 -19.18 7.07
C ALA A 231 -9.98 -18.31 6.09
N GLU A 232 -11.27 -18.18 6.33
CA GLU A 232 -12.15 -17.32 5.54
C GLU A 232 -12.96 -16.41 6.45
N ILE A 233 -13.09 -15.15 6.05
CA ILE A 233 -13.90 -14.14 6.73
C ILE A 233 -15.02 -13.73 5.79
N VAL A 234 -16.26 -13.68 6.27
CA VAL A 234 -17.35 -13.04 5.56
C VAL A 234 -17.24 -11.52 5.74
N GLY A 235 -16.80 -10.86 4.69
CA GLY A 235 -16.49 -9.43 4.63
C GLY A 235 -15.45 -9.16 3.56
N GLY A 236 -15.56 -8.03 2.85
CA GLY A 236 -14.61 -7.65 1.79
C GLY A 236 -13.28 -7.17 2.37
N GLY A 237 -12.21 -7.94 2.21
CA GLY A 237 -10.86 -7.54 2.61
C GLY A 237 -10.37 -6.37 1.77
N GLY A 238 -9.91 -5.30 2.43
CA GLY A 238 -9.36 -4.12 1.76
C GLY A 238 -7.89 -3.88 2.08
N LEU A 239 -7.38 -4.38 3.22
CA LEU A 239 -6.03 -4.08 3.68
C LEU A 239 -5.45 -5.23 4.51
N VAL A 240 -4.15 -5.46 4.34
CA VAL A 240 -3.37 -6.44 5.10
C VAL A 240 -2.24 -5.73 5.83
N HIS A 241 -2.14 -5.98 7.13
CA HIS A 241 -1.00 -5.61 7.94
C HIS A 241 -0.47 -6.85 8.67
N ALA A 242 0.83 -6.97 8.83
CA ALA A 242 1.43 -8.06 9.60
C ALA A 242 2.63 -7.55 10.42
N ASN A 243 2.86 -8.23 11.53
CA ASN A 243 4.11 -8.17 12.28
C ASN A 243 4.63 -9.61 12.50
N ALA A 244 5.72 -9.77 13.22
CA ALA A 244 6.29 -11.10 13.48
C ALA A 244 5.37 -12.07 14.27
N GLY A 245 4.26 -11.60 14.84
CA GLY A 245 3.37 -12.38 15.68
C GLY A 245 1.95 -12.55 15.16
N ALA A 246 1.49 -11.68 14.28
CA ALA A 246 0.09 -11.65 13.84
C ALA A 246 -0.09 -11.10 12.44
N LEU A 247 -1.17 -11.55 11.81
CA LEU A 247 -1.72 -10.99 10.58
C LEU A 247 -3.04 -10.30 10.88
N TYR A 248 -3.21 -9.10 10.35
CA TYR A 248 -4.43 -8.31 10.45
C TYR A 248 -5.04 -8.14 9.06
N VAL A 249 -6.34 -8.38 8.97
CA VAL A 249 -7.14 -8.12 7.78
C VAL A 249 -8.18 -7.08 8.14
N ALA A 250 -8.12 -5.93 7.46
CA ALA A 250 -9.09 -4.85 7.64
C ALA A 250 -10.14 -4.92 6.51
N THR A 251 -11.41 -4.93 6.90
CA THR A 251 -12.56 -5.05 6.00
C THR A 251 -13.45 -3.82 6.14
N PRO A 252 -13.30 -2.81 5.25
CA PRO A 252 -14.15 -1.62 5.27
C PRO A 252 -15.57 -1.97 4.84
N GLN A 253 -16.56 -1.32 5.44
CA GLN A 253 -17.96 -1.47 5.07
C GLN A 253 -18.71 -0.14 5.15
N TRP A 254 -19.69 0.03 4.27
CA TRP A 254 -20.61 1.17 4.27
C TRP A 254 -21.90 0.79 5.00
N LEU A 255 -22.30 1.62 5.93
CA LEU A 255 -23.51 1.41 6.71
C LEU A 255 -24.73 2.04 6.02
N GLY A 256 -25.91 1.53 6.34
CA GLY A 256 -27.16 2.00 5.73
C GLY A 256 -27.55 3.45 6.05
N ASP A 257 -26.86 4.07 7.02
CA ASP A 257 -27.01 5.49 7.37
C ASP A 257 -26.04 6.42 6.62
N GLY A 258 -25.20 5.84 5.73
CA GLY A 258 -24.24 6.57 4.93
C GLY A 258 -22.88 6.80 5.62
N THR A 259 -22.68 6.25 6.81
CA THR A 259 -21.38 6.24 7.48
C THR A 259 -20.56 5.00 7.08
N SER A 260 -19.26 5.01 7.37
CA SER A 260 -18.36 3.86 7.18
C SER A 260 -17.79 3.37 8.50
N GLU A 261 -17.50 2.09 8.56
CA GLU A 261 -16.69 1.49 9.61
C GLU A 261 -15.72 0.48 9.01
N THR A 262 -14.66 0.17 9.72
CA THR A 262 -13.71 -0.89 9.35
C THR A 262 -13.69 -1.95 10.44
N SER A 263 -13.99 -3.20 10.07
CA SER A 263 -13.76 -4.35 10.93
C SER A 263 -12.32 -4.82 10.75
N ILE A 264 -11.65 -5.17 11.85
CA ILE A 264 -10.27 -5.65 11.85
C ILE A 264 -10.26 -7.03 12.46
N HIS A 265 -9.67 -7.99 11.76
CA HIS A 265 -9.58 -9.38 12.15
C HIS A 265 -8.13 -9.76 12.38
N ARG A 266 -7.83 -10.36 13.52
CA ARG A 266 -6.49 -10.78 13.93
C ARG A 266 -6.34 -12.29 13.86
N PHE A 267 -5.26 -12.75 13.21
CA PHE A 267 -4.88 -14.16 13.10
C PHE A 267 -3.47 -14.37 13.62
N THR A 268 -3.23 -15.54 14.22
CA THR A 268 -1.86 -16.01 14.43
C THR A 268 -1.21 -16.38 13.10
N LEU A 269 0.12 -16.26 12.99
CA LEU A 269 0.83 -16.63 11.76
C LEU A 269 1.03 -18.15 11.63
N ASP A 270 1.18 -18.86 12.75
CA ASP A 270 1.52 -20.29 12.74
C ASP A 270 0.38 -21.17 12.23
N GLU A 271 -0.85 -20.96 12.72
CA GLU A 271 -2.01 -21.82 12.46
C GLU A 271 -3.15 -21.09 11.77
N LEU A 272 -2.99 -19.79 11.47
CA LEU A 272 -4.07 -18.88 11.08
C LEU A 272 -5.29 -18.96 12.00
N ALA A 273 -5.02 -19.18 13.29
CA ALA A 273 -6.07 -19.18 14.27
C ALA A 273 -6.60 -17.75 14.45
N TRP A 274 -7.90 -17.58 14.23
CA TRP A 274 -8.55 -16.31 14.55
C TRP A 274 -8.47 -16.05 16.06
N THR A 275 -8.01 -14.86 16.47
CA THR A 275 -7.82 -14.49 17.88
C THR A 275 -8.75 -13.38 18.34
N GLY A 276 -9.37 -12.64 17.43
CA GLY A 276 -10.31 -11.57 17.77
C GLY A 276 -10.68 -10.72 16.59
N SER A 277 -11.74 -9.92 16.75
CA SER A 277 -12.17 -8.91 15.77
C SER A 277 -12.65 -7.66 16.48
N GLY A 278 -12.09 -6.53 16.09
CA GLY A 278 -12.50 -5.19 16.54
C GLY A 278 -13.17 -4.40 15.44
N ARG A 279 -13.71 -3.24 15.79
CA ARG A 279 -14.29 -2.28 14.87
C ARG A 279 -13.84 -0.88 15.17
N VAL A 280 -13.57 -0.13 14.13
CA VAL A 280 -13.25 1.30 14.23
C VAL A 280 -14.16 2.08 13.29
N PRO A 281 -14.64 3.27 13.67
CA PRO A 281 -15.37 4.14 12.78
C PRO A 281 -14.49 4.58 11.60
N GLY A 282 -15.08 4.72 10.42
CA GLY A 282 -14.41 5.23 9.24
C GLY A 282 -13.63 4.19 8.45
N THR A 283 -12.83 4.67 7.51
CA THR A 283 -12.00 3.86 6.62
C THR A 283 -10.51 4.05 6.94
N VAL A 284 -9.74 2.97 6.79
CA VAL A 284 -8.28 2.96 6.93
C VAL A 284 -7.67 3.21 5.56
N MET A 285 -6.79 4.21 5.43
CA MET A 285 -6.25 4.63 4.13
C MET A 285 -5.21 3.67 3.54
N GLY A 286 -4.46 2.98 4.37
CA GLY A 286 -3.38 2.08 3.93
C GLY A 286 -2.71 1.37 5.09
N GLN A 287 -1.76 0.51 4.79
CA GLN A 287 -1.09 -0.34 5.79
C GLN A 287 -0.39 0.45 6.90
N PHE A 288 0.17 1.62 6.60
CA PHE A 288 0.84 2.49 7.59
C PHE A 288 -0.13 3.12 8.60
N ALA A 289 -1.42 3.04 8.34
CA ALA A 289 -2.46 3.45 9.28
C ALA A 289 -2.82 2.36 10.31
N LEU A 290 -2.11 1.22 10.28
CA LEU A 290 -2.18 0.12 11.24
C LEU A 290 -0.79 -0.15 11.80
N ASP A 291 -0.68 -0.37 13.11
CA ASP A 291 0.55 -0.79 13.77
C ASP A 291 0.26 -1.45 15.12
N GLU A 292 0.96 -2.53 15.44
CA GLU A 292 0.86 -3.19 16.75
C GLU A 292 2.15 -3.04 17.54
N THR A 293 2.05 -2.54 18.76
CA THR A 293 3.17 -2.46 19.69
C THR A 293 2.70 -2.75 21.12
N GLY A 294 3.39 -3.67 21.80
CA GLY A 294 3.14 -3.93 23.21
C GLY A 294 1.75 -4.49 23.54
N GLY A 295 1.13 -5.23 22.63
CA GLY A 295 -0.22 -5.77 22.81
C GLY A 295 -1.34 -4.77 22.51
N VAL A 296 -1.01 -3.66 21.85
CA VAL A 296 -1.97 -2.62 21.44
C VAL A 296 -1.90 -2.42 19.93
N LEU A 297 -3.01 -2.65 19.25
CA LEU A 297 -3.17 -2.26 17.84
C LEU A 297 -3.61 -0.80 17.77
N ARG A 298 -2.88 0.00 17.01
CA ARG A 298 -3.12 1.42 16.77
C ARG A 298 -3.63 1.60 15.36
N VAL A 299 -4.73 2.32 15.20
CA VAL A 299 -5.43 2.46 13.93
C VAL A 299 -5.74 3.92 13.67
N ALA A 300 -5.36 4.41 12.50
CA ALA A 300 -5.74 5.74 12.04
C ALA A 300 -6.86 5.62 10.99
N THR A 301 -7.95 6.36 11.17
CA THR A 301 -9.11 6.30 10.29
C THR A 301 -9.66 7.68 9.93
N THR A 302 -10.29 7.76 8.76
CA THR A 302 -11.10 8.91 8.36
C THR A 302 -12.57 8.49 8.32
N VAL A 303 -13.41 9.20 9.05
CA VAL A 303 -14.86 9.06 9.06
C VAL A 303 -15.45 10.09 8.13
N ASP A 304 -16.13 9.63 7.09
CA ASP A 304 -16.95 10.51 6.26
C ASP A 304 -18.32 10.71 6.91
N GLY A 305 -18.81 11.95 6.88
CA GLY A 305 -20.18 12.23 7.22
C GLY A 305 -21.15 11.50 6.29
N PRO A 306 -22.42 11.37 6.70
CA PRO A 306 -23.40 10.68 5.89
C PRO A 306 -23.47 11.32 4.51
N PHE A 307 -23.24 10.52 3.46
CA PHE A 307 -23.44 10.99 2.10
C PHE A 307 -24.85 11.58 1.99
N GLY A 308 -24.96 12.87 1.64
CA GLY A 308 -26.23 13.58 1.46
C GLY A 308 -27.08 13.09 0.27
N GLY A 309 -26.77 11.94 -0.29
CA GLY A 309 -27.63 11.18 -1.16
C GLY A 309 -28.56 10.33 -0.29
N GLY A 310 -29.73 10.89 0.05
CA GLY A 310 -30.82 10.05 0.56
C GLY A 310 -31.05 8.86 -0.36
N PRO A 311 -31.64 7.75 0.13
CA PRO A 311 -31.87 6.57 -0.65
C PRO A 311 -32.54 6.97 -1.97
N ILE A 312 -31.89 6.64 -3.11
CA ILE A 312 -32.53 6.77 -4.42
C ILE A 312 -33.67 5.76 -4.39
N THR A 313 -34.85 6.20 -4.01
CA THR A 313 -36.07 5.40 -4.13
C THR A 313 -36.41 5.36 -5.61
N ILE A 314 -35.92 4.32 -6.28
CA ILE A 314 -36.41 3.98 -7.61
C ILE A 314 -37.76 3.31 -7.37
N GLU A 315 -38.87 4.04 -7.60
CA GLU A 315 -40.18 3.41 -7.63
C GLU A 315 -40.23 2.40 -8.80
N PRO A 316 -40.49 1.10 -8.52
CA PRO A 316 -40.63 0.11 -9.59
C PRO A 316 -41.89 0.42 -10.36
N GLY A 317 -41.79 0.90 -11.59
CA GLY A 317 -42.94 0.99 -12.48
C GLY A 317 -43.11 2.26 -13.30
N SER A 318 -42.34 3.31 -13.11
CA SER A 318 -42.39 4.47 -14.01
C SER A 318 -41.42 4.26 -15.18
N GLY A 319 -41.95 3.72 -16.29
CA GLY A 319 -41.19 3.59 -17.55
C GLY A 319 -40.96 4.92 -18.26
N ASP A 320 -40.75 6.00 -17.54
CA ASP A 320 -40.47 7.32 -18.08
C ASP A 320 -39.01 7.70 -17.78
N SER A 321 -38.20 7.65 -18.81
CA SER A 321 -36.77 7.99 -18.77
C SER A 321 -36.51 9.49 -18.87
N THR A 322 -37.37 10.32 -18.31
CA THR A 322 -37.13 11.75 -18.24
C THR A 322 -36.58 12.14 -16.89
N ILE A 323 -35.28 12.04 -16.79
CA ILE A 323 -34.61 12.15 -15.53
C ILE A 323 -33.79 13.39 -15.44
N PHE A 324 -34.10 14.42 -15.67
CA PHE A 324 -33.56 15.70 -15.13
C PHE A 324 -34.57 16.77 -15.53
N GLU A 325 -35.39 17.21 -14.61
CA GLU A 325 -35.92 18.55 -14.73
C GLU A 325 -34.73 19.50 -14.76
N GLU A 326 -34.49 20.09 -15.92
CA GLU A 326 -33.35 20.97 -16.23
C GLU A 326 -33.31 22.23 -15.34
N ASP A 327 -34.32 22.44 -14.51
CA ASP A 327 -34.49 23.56 -13.60
C ASP A 327 -34.58 23.18 -12.11
N ALA A 328 -34.37 21.94 -11.70
CA ALA A 328 -34.29 21.63 -10.28
C ALA A 328 -32.95 22.20 -9.74
N PRO A 329 -32.98 23.05 -8.69
CA PRO A 329 -31.74 23.49 -8.06
C PRO A 329 -30.98 22.26 -7.60
N LEU A 330 -29.74 22.15 -8.04
CA LEU A 330 -28.82 21.12 -7.54
C LEU A 330 -28.87 21.16 -6.01
N PRO A 331 -28.97 20.01 -5.32
CA PRO A 331 -28.82 19.99 -3.88
C PRO A 331 -27.54 20.75 -3.52
N PRO A 332 -27.54 21.54 -2.45
CA PRO A 332 -26.30 22.17 -2.01
C PRO A 332 -25.23 21.08 -1.88
N PRO A 333 -23.98 21.37 -2.27
CA PRO A 333 -22.90 20.43 -2.03
C PRO A 333 -22.95 20.05 -0.53
N PRO A 334 -22.71 18.77 -0.18
CA PRO A 334 -22.66 18.37 1.22
C PRO A 334 -21.79 19.36 1.98
N GLU A 335 -22.25 19.81 3.14
CA GLU A 335 -21.45 20.69 3.99
C GLU A 335 -20.16 19.91 4.28
N GLN A 336 -19.00 20.44 3.86
CA GLN A 336 -17.68 19.81 3.97
C GLN A 336 -17.22 19.59 5.43
N ASN A 337 -18.10 19.75 6.40
CA ASN A 337 -17.82 19.81 7.83
C ASN A 337 -17.98 18.46 8.55
N ASP A 338 -18.36 17.40 7.84
CA ASP A 338 -18.70 16.12 8.48
C ASP A 338 -17.57 15.05 8.36
N VAL A 339 -16.35 15.47 8.05
CA VAL A 339 -15.17 14.58 8.08
C VAL A 339 -14.51 14.67 9.45
N ASP A 340 -14.22 13.51 10.05
CA ASP A 340 -13.45 13.40 11.29
C ASP A 340 -12.31 12.42 11.11
N ASN A 341 -11.15 12.72 11.65
CA ASN A 341 -9.98 11.83 11.62
C ASN A 341 -9.67 11.35 13.04
N LEU A 342 -9.47 10.05 13.16
CA LEU A 342 -9.34 9.38 14.45
C LEU A 342 -8.04 8.61 14.55
N ILE A 343 -7.49 8.55 15.76
CA ILE A 343 -6.60 7.48 16.20
C ILE A 343 -7.37 6.64 17.22
N VAL A 344 -7.45 5.34 16.97
CA VAL A 344 -8.11 4.37 17.85
C VAL A 344 -7.08 3.33 18.29
N THR A 345 -7.11 2.97 19.56
CA THR A 345 -6.25 1.94 20.15
C THR A 345 -7.11 0.75 20.59
N LEU A 346 -6.69 -0.46 20.23
CA LEU A 346 -7.40 -1.70 20.49
C LEU A 346 -6.51 -2.67 21.26
N ASP A 347 -7.10 -3.44 22.20
CA ASP A 347 -6.42 -4.50 22.97
C ASP A 347 -6.28 -5.76 22.12
N THR A 348 -5.04 -6.21 21.89
CA THR A 348 -4.78 -7.43 21.10
C THR A 348 -4.80 -8.73 21.93
N GLU A 349 -4.91 -8.66 23.27
CA GLU A 349 -5.02 -9.82 24.14
C GLU A 349 -6.46 -10.36 24.25
N GLY A 350 -7.44 -9.67 23.65
CA GLY A 350 -8.86 -10.02 23.67
C GLY A 350 -9.51 -9.95 22.28
N ASP A 351 -10.77 -9.56 22.26
CA ASP A 351 -11.57 -9.41 21.04
C ASP A 351 -11.32 -8.08 20.31
N LEU A 352 -10.11 -7.51 20.41
CA LEU A 352 -9.76 -6.18 19.89
C LEU A 352 -10.71 -5.09 20.43
N ASP A 353 -10.97 -5.13 21.73
CA ASP A 353 -11.77 -4.10 22.41
C ASP A 353 -11.05 -2.74 22.37
N GLU A 354 -11.83 -1.67 22.17
CA GLU A 354 -11.28 -0.30 22.18
C GLU A 354 -10.77 0.07 23.58
N LEU A 355 -9.50 0.48 23.64
CA LEU A 355 -8.85 1.00 24.85
C LEU A 355 -9.02 2.51 24.95
N GLY A 356 -8.83 3.23 23.84
CA GLY A 356 -8.90 4.68 23.80
C GLY A 356 -9.07 5.22 22.39
N ARG A 357 -9.35 6.52 22.32
CA ARG A 357 -9.61 7.22 21.06
C ARG A 357 -9.22 8.69 21.14
N LEU A 358 -8.57 9.19 20.10
CA LEU A 358 -8.38 10.59 19.82
C LEU A 358 -9.21 10.94 18.57
N ALA A 359 -10.02 12.00 18.63
CA ALA A 359 -10.84 12.47 17.53
C ALA A 359 -10.58 13.97 17.24
N GLY A 360 -11.06 14.47 16.12
CA GLY A 360 -10.95 15.88 15.76
C GLY A 360 -9.57 16.27 15.24
N LEU A 361 -8.84 15.36 14.61
CA LEU A 361 -7.60 15.67 13.89
C LEU A 361 -7.93 16.31 12.54
N GLY A 362 -7.22 17.38 12.19
CA GLY A 362 -7.41 18.12 10.96
C GLY A 362 -8.45 19.26 11.08
N HIS A 363 -8.41 20.17 10.10
CA HIS A 363 -9.43 21.18 9.93
C HIS A 363 -10.70 20.61 9.27
N PRO A 364 -11.84 21.31 9.33
CA PRO A 364 -13.08 20.82 8.74
C PRO A 364 -12.94 20.42 7.27
N GLY A 365 -13.24 19.16 6.96
CA GLY A 365 -13.19 18.58 5.62
C GLY A 365 -11.83 17.97 5.24
N GLU A 366 -10.80 18.07 6.08
CA GLU A 366 -9.51 17.44 5.84
C GLU A 366 -9.58 15.92 6.10
N ARG A 367 -8.80 15.18 5.32
CA ARG A 367 -8.68 13.74 5.40
C ARG A 367 -7.23 13.37 5.68
N ILE A 368 -7.01 12.25 6.35
CA ILE A 368 -5.67 11.71 6.53
C ILE A 368 -5.07 11.40 5.15
N GLN A 369 -3.84 11.89 4.93
CA GLN A 369 -3.03 11.66 3.74
C GLN A 369 -1.78 10.84 4.02
N GLY A 370 -1.24 10.94 5.22
CA GLY A 370 -0.07 10.18 5.64
C GLY A 370 -0.13 9.84 7.11
N VAL A 371 0.34 8.65 7.44
CA VAL A 371 0.47 8.18 8.84
C VAL A 371 1.78 7.42 8.99
N ARG A 372 2.47 7.64 10.11
CA ARG A 372 3.58 6.81 10.54
C ARG A 372 3.54 6.62 12.05
N PHE A 373 3.41 5.40 12.49
CA PHE A 373 3.63 5.03 13.89
C PHE A 373 5.13 4.78 14.13
N ALA A 374 5.65 5.30 15.25
CA ALA A 374 7.05 5.20 15.62
C ALA A 374 7.19 5.10 17.15
N GLY A 375 7.31 3.89 17.68
CA GLY A 375 7.32 3.66 19.12
C GLY A 375 6.01 4.16 19.77
N ASP A 376 6.11 5.00 20.80
CA ASP A 376 4.96 5.56 21.51
C ASP A 376 4.42 6.85 20.88
N VAL A 377 4.77 7.13 19.61
CA VAL A 377 4.36 8.34 18.89
C VAL A 377 3.76 7.97 17.53
N ALA A 378 2.79 8.76 17.06
CA ALA A 378 2.37 8.74 15.68
C ALA A 378 2.52 10.12 15.05
N TYR A 379 2.87 10.13 13.77
CA TYR A 379 2.86 11.30 12.90
C TYR A 379 1.68 11.15 11.95
N VAL A 380 0.81 12.16 11.91
CA VAL A 380 -0.40 12.16 11.06
C VAL A 380 -0.44 13.45 10.25
N VAL A 381 -0.58 13.31 8.95
CA VAL A 381 -0.77 14.41 8.02
C VAL A 381 -2.21 14.38 7.52
N THR A 382 -2.92 15.49 7.66
CA THR A 382 -4.25 15.67 7.07
C THR A 382 -4.18 16.72 5.97
N PHE A 383 -5.05 16.68 4.97
CA PHE A 383 -5.03 17.61 3.84
C PHE A 383 -6.40 17.91 3.26
N LEU A 384 -6.60 19.20 2.93
CA LEU A 384 -7.59 19.68 1.98
C LEU A 384 -7.02 20.83 1.13
N ARG A 385 -6.24 21.74 1.72
CA ARG A 385 -5.59 22.90 1.08
C ARG A 385 -4.28 23.31 1.73
N THR A 386 -4.18 23.20 3.05
CA THR A 386 -2.99 23.39 3.88
C THR A 386 -2.92 22.20 4.82
N ASP A 387 -1.71 21.73 5.11
CA ASP A 387 -1.52 20.50 5.90
C ASP A 387 -1.05 20.79 7.30
N PRO A 388 -1.79 20.39 8.31
CA PRO A 388 -1.17 20.14 9.60
C PRO A 388 -0.51 18.75 9.65
N LEU A 389 0.77 18.73 10.09
CA LEU A 389 1.42 17.56 10.63
C LEU A 389 1.14 17.52 12.13
N TYR A 390 0.45 16.47 12.59
CA TYR A 390 0.21 16.23 14.01
C TYR A 390 1.23 15.26 14.58
N VAL A 391 1.69 15.54 15.80
CA VAL A 391 2.44 14.61 16.63
C VAL A 391 1.53 14.11 17.75
N ILE A 392 1.31 12.80 17.78
CA ILE A 392 0.36 12.12 18.68
C ILE A 392 1.13 11.31 19.70
N ASP A 393 0.88 11.53 20.98
CA ASP A 393 1.36 10.71 22.10
C ASP A 393 0.46 9.50 22.28
N LEU A 394 1.04 8.31 22.21
CA LEU A 394 0.40 6.99 22.37
C LEU A 394 0.94 6.23 23.58
N SER A 395 1.71 6.86 24.46
CA SER A 395 2.32 6.23 25.63
C SER A 395 1.28 5.71 26.64
N ASP A 396 0.10 6.35 26.69
CA ASP A 396 -1.09 5.82 27.37
C ASP A 396 -2.15 5.41 26.32
N PRO A 397 -2.27 4.13 26.03
CA PRO A 397 -3.25 3.65 25.04
C PRO A 397 -4.70 4.02 25.38
N ALA A 398 -5.02 4.22 26.66
CA ALA A 398 -6.37 4.61 27.08
C ALA A 398 -6.66 6.11 26.86
N ALA A 399 -5.64 6.91 26.58
CA ALA A 399 -5.76 8.36 26.44
C ALA A 399 -4.81 8.93 25.38
N PRO A 400 -4.89 8.49 24.11
CA PRO A 400 -4.09 9.07 23.04
C PRO A 400 -4.35 10.57 22.90
N SER A 401 -3.31 11.37 22.66
CA SER A 401 -3.45 12.83 22.64
C SER A 401 -2.51 13.50 21.63
N ALA A 402 -3.01 14.55 20.96
CA ALA A 402 -2.18 15.41 20.12
C ALA A 402 -1.31 16.30 20.99
N THR A 403 0.01 16.22 20.80
CA THR A 403 1.01 17.00 21.57
C THR A 403 1.54 18.17 20.78
N GLY A 404 1.57 18.10 19.46
CA GLY A 404 2.03 19.18 18.57
C GLY A 404 1.29 19.19 17.25
N GLU A 405 1.30 20.36 16.62
CA GLU A 405 0.71 20.62 15.32
C GLU A 405 1.62 21.58 14.55
N LEU A 406 1.83 21.31 13.26
CA LEU A 406 2.66 22.11 12.38
C LEU A 406 1.96 22.30 11.05
N GLU A 407 1.53 23.51 10.74
CA GLU A 407 0.97 23.85 9.42
C GLU A 407 2.08 23.99 8.38
N ILE A 408 1.91 23.34 7.23
CA ILE A 408 2.85 23.38 6.11
C ILE A 408 2.10 23.59 4.78
N PRO A 409 2.65 24.31 3.81
CA PRO A 409 2.10 24.37 2.45
C PRO A 409 2.36 23.05 1.71
N GLY A 410 1.34 22.50 1.08
CA GLY A 410 1.40 21.20 0.41
C GLY A 410 1.12 20.03 1.37
N PHE A 411 1.53 18.80 1.05
CA PHE A 411 1.32 17.64 1.92
C PHE A 411 2.41 16.58 1.77
N SER A 412 2.60 15.78 2.83
CA SER A 412 3.40 14.56 2.81
C SER A 412 2.49 13.34 2.93
N SER A 413 2.46 12.51 1.89
CA SER A 413 1.67 11.28 1.87
C SER A 413 2.46 10.06 2.36
N TYR A 414 3.79 10.10 2.30
CA TYR A 414 4.68 9.12 2.89
C TYR A 414 5.60 9.76 3.92
N LEU A 415 5.73 9.14 5.09
CA LEU A 415 6.57 9.60 6.20
C LEU A 415 7.59 8.52 6.57
N HIS A 416 8.86 8.90 6.64
CA HIS A 416 9.97 8.00 6.96
C HIS A 416 10.85 8.56 8.08
N PRO A 417 10.93 7.90 9.25
CA PRO A 417 11.90 8.27 10.29
C PRO A 417 13.33 8.01 9.82
N VAL A 418 14.18 9.03 9.82
CA VAL A 418 15.59 8.93 9.33
C VAL A 418 16.64 8.99 10.44
N ALA A 419 16.28 9.56 11.57
CA ALA A 419 17.14 9.65 12.77
C ALA A 419 16.29 9.97 14.00
N ASP A 420 16.91 9.96 15.19
CA ASP A 420 16.24 10.35 16.43
C ASP A 420 15.63 11.76 16.32
N GLY A 421 14.30 11.83 16.44
CA GLY A 421 13.56 13.07 16.35
C GLY A 421 13.52 13.70 14.96
N ARG A 422 13.80 12.94 13.91
CA ARG A 422 13.77 13.41 12.51
C ARG A 422 12.91 12.52 11.63
N VAL A 423 12.07 13.13 10.82
CA VAL A 423 11.20 12.46 9.85
C VAL A 423 11.34 13.14 8.49
N VAL A 424 11.49 12.35 7.44
CA VAL A 424 11.37 12.80 6.06
C VAL A 424 9.95 12.56 5.59
N GLY A 425 9.31 13.56 5.00
CA GLY A 425 8.04 13.44 4.31
C GLY A 425 8.27 13.53 2.80
N ILE A 426 7.65 12.62 2.05
CA ILE A 426 7.58 12.68 0.58
C ILE A 426 6.13 12.98 0.20
N GLY A 427 5.94 13.97 -0.66
CA GLY A 427 4.61 14.38 -1.10
C GLY A 427 4.67 15.52 -2.09
N MET A 428 3.68 16.41 -2.03
CA MET A 428 3.54 17.51 -2.97
C MET A 428 3.80 18.86 -2.31
N ALA A 429 4.59 19.70 -2.94
CA ALA A 429 4.75 21.10 -2.56
C ALA A 429 3.47 21.89 -2.87
N GLY A 430 3.17 22.87 -2.05
CA GLY A 430 2.03 23.75 -2.25
C GLY A 430 2.37 25.21 -2.02
N THR A 431 1.50 26.08 -2.50
CA THR A 431 1.50 27.51 -2.20
C THR A 431 0.48 27.82 -1.13
N ASP A 432 0.57 29.01 -0.51
CA ASP A 432 -0.36 29.44 0.56
C ASP A 432 -1.84 29.46 0.14
N ASP A 433 -2.15 29.46 -1.16
CA ASP A 433 -3.51 29.38 -1.69
C ASP A 433 -3.97 27.94 -1.99
N GLY A 434 -3.12 26.94 -1.67
CA GLY A 434 -3.42 25.51 -1.83
C GLY A 434 -3.16 24.97 -3.25
N THR A 435 -2.47 25.72 -4.12
CA THR A 435 -2.05 25.22 -5.43
C THR A 435 -0.84 24.32 -5.27
N LEU A 436 -0.92 23.08 -5.79
CA LEU A 436 0.21 22.14 -5.78
C LEU A 436 1.19 22.48 -6.91
N THR A 437 2.49 22.37 -6.64
CA THR A 437 3.55 22.86 -7.53
C THR A 437 4.56 21.80 -7.96
N GLY A 438 4.51 20.59 -7.42
CA GLY A 438 5.38 19.48 -7.77
C GLY A 438 5.73 18.63 -6.56
N ALA A 439 6.44 17.52 -6.82
CA ALA A 439 6.89 16.62 -5.76
C ALA A 439 8.03 17.23 -4.94
N GLN A 440 8.01 16.98 -3.63
CA GLN A 440 9.04 17.44 -2.71
C GLN A 440 9.38 16.40 -1.63
N ALA A 441 10.59 16.50 -1.10
CA ALA A 441 10.96 15.93 0.18
C ALA A 441 11.02 17.05 1.24
N GLN A 442 10.48 16.80 2.44
CA GLN A 442 10.55 17.70 3.57
C GLN A 442 11.25 17.02 4.75
N LEU A 443 12.07 17.74 5.48
CA LEU A 443 12.70 17.26 6.71
C LEU A 443 12.06 17.94 7.90
N PHE A 444 11.49 17.13 8.80
CA PHE A 444 10.85 17.59 10.03
C PHE A 444 11.73 17.32 11.24
N ASP A 445 11.84 18.31 12.14
CA ASP A 445 12.27 18.12 13.51
C ASP A 445 11.04 17.83 14.38
N VAL A 446 10.99 16.62 14.93
CA VAL A 446 9.93 16.14 15.82
C VAL A 446 10.52 15.69 17.18
N GLY A 447 11.76 16.10 17.46
CA GLY A 447 12.47 15.79 18.72
C GLY A 447 11.83 16.43 19.95
N ASP A 448 11.16 17.58 19.79
CA ASP A 448 10.21 18.12 20.77
C ASP A 448 8.78 17.90 20.22
N PRO A 449 8.06 16.87 20.71
CA PRO A 449 6.70 16.59 20.22
C PRO A 449 5.72 17.74 20.32
N ALA A 450 5.96 18.70 21.24
CA ALA A 450 5.11 19.86 21.43
C ALA A 450 5.43 21.04 20.48
N ALA A 451 6.54 20.96 19.77
CA ALA A 451 7.03 22.03 18.88
C ALA A 451 7.66 21.46 17.60
N PRO A 452 6.92 20.68 16.80
CA PRO A 452 7.45 20.17 15.53
C PRO A 452 7.77 21.35 14.58
N ALA A 453 8.79 21.17 13.74
CA ALA A 453 9.23 22.22 12.82
C ALA A 453 9.70 21.64 11.49
N VAL A 454 9.50 22.36 10.39
CA VAL A 454 10.20 22.09 9.11
C VAL A 454 11.61 22.59 9.23
N LEU A 455 12.59 21.74 8.99
CA LEU A 455 13.99 22.11 8.92
C LEU A 455 14.39 22.53 7.51
N ASP A 456 13.92 21.77 6.51
CA ASP A 456 14.25 22.02 5.11
C ASP A 456 13.23 21.35 4.17
N ALA A 457 13.20 21.78 2.90
CA ALA A 457 12.41 21.20 1.85
C ALA A 457 13.18 21.22 0.53
N GLU A 458 13.22 20.08 -0.16
CA GLU A 458 13.94 19.90 -1.42
C GLU A 458 12.97 19.49 -2.52
N PRO A 459 12.87 20.25 -3.64
CA PRO A 459 12.09 19.85 -4.81
C PRO A 459 12.67 18.60 -5.47
N LEU A 460 11.81 17.64 -5.80
CA LEU A 460 12.20 16.40 -6.45
C LEU A 460 11.97 16.45 -7.97
N GLY A 461 10.82 16.94 -8.41
CA GLY A 461 10.36 17.00 -9.79
C GLY A 461 8.87 17.34 -9.82
N ASP A 462 8.19 17.05 -10.93
CA ASP A 462 6.73 17.27 -11.02
C ASP A 462 5.95 16.23 -10.22
N GLU A 463 6.40 14.96 -10.25
CA GLU A 463 5.80 13.85 -9.54
C GLU A 463 6.87 12.92 -8.94
N SER A 464 6.52 12.18 -7.89
CA SER A 464 7.32 11.08 -7.33
C SER A 464 6.41 9.91 -6.93
N GLU A 465 6.74 8.71 -7.41
CA GLU A 465 6.03 7.49 -7.03
C GLU A 465 6.10 7.22 -5.52
N ALA A 466 7.20 7.61 -4.86
CA ALA A 466 7.43 7.38 -3.44
C ALA A 466 6.41 8.07 -2.51
N GLY A 467 5.64 9.04 -3.01
CA GLY A 467 4.52 9.61 -2.27
C GLY A 467 3.32 8.67 -2.14
N ASN A 468 3.11 7.77 -3.10
CA ASN A 468 1.96 6.86 -3.15
C ASN A 468 2.34 5.39 -2.98
N GLU A 469 3.60 5.05 -3.23
CA GLU A 469 4.13 3.69 -3.18
C GLU A 469 5.43 3.69 -2.35
N HIS A 470 5.34 3.26 -1.11
CA HIS A 470 6.45 3.30 -0.16
C HIS A 470 7.67 2.48 -0.59
N ARG A 471 7.47 1.43 -1.40
CA ARG A 471 8.57 0.59 -1.94
C ARG A 471 9.41 1.33 -2.98
N ALA A 472 8.93 2.45 -3.49
CA ALA A 472 9.71 3.35 -4.34
C ALA A 472 10.67 4.26 -3.54
N PHE A 473 10.48 4.37 -2.22
CA PHE A 473 11.42 5.02 -1.31
C PHE A 473 12.49 4.01 -0.91
N THR A 474 13.77 4.34 -1.09
CA THR A 474 14.88 3.47 -0.71
C THR A 474 15.72 4.15 0.37
N ASP A 475 15.75 3.57 1.56
CA ASP A 475 16.70 3.99 2.61
C ASP A 475 18.10 3.45 2.28
N LEU A 476 19.04 4.35 2.05
CA LEU A 476 20.45 4.05 1.77
C LEU A 476 21.33 4.03 3.03
N GLY A 477 20.70 4.23 4.17
CA GLY A 477 21.38 4.33 5.46
C GLY A 477 22.13 5.64 5.69
N GLY A 478 22.39 5.94 6.97
CA GLY A 478 23.12 7.14 7.36
C GLY A 478 22.42 8.46 7.04
N GLY A 479 21.10 8.46 6.95
CA GLY A 479 20.28 9.61 6.60
C GLY A 479 20.24 9.91 5.10
N ARG A 480 20.66 8.98 4.25
CA ARG A 480 20.51 9.10 2.79
C ARG A 480 19.37 8.24 2.30
N PHE A 481 18.66 8.73 1.31
CA PHE A 481 17.60 7.99 0.65
C PHE A 481 17.56 8.28 -0.85
N ALA A 482 16.90 7.41 -1.60
CA ALA A 482 16.68 7.57 -3.04
C ALA A 482 15.19 7.46 -3.35
N VAL A 483 14.70 8.31 -4.25
CA VAL A 483 13.31 8.32 -4.73
C VAL A 483 13.27 8.57 -6.22
N PRO A 484 12.38 7.90 -6.97
CA PRO A 484 12.12 8.22 -8.37
C PRO A 484 11.41 9.57 -8.48
N ALA A 485 11.74 10.32 -9.51
CA ALA A 485 11.16 11.60 -9.84
C ALA A 485 10.88 11.72 -11.34
N LEU A 486 9.74 12.29 -11.67
CA LEU A 486 9.32 12.56 -13.03
C LEU A 486 9.38 14.07 -13.28
N GLU A 487 9.96 14.45 -14.40
CA GLU A 487 9.91 15.81 -14.92
C GLU A 487 9.22 15.81 -16.29
N TYR A 488 8.13 16.55 -16.40
CA TYR A 488 7.42 16.71 -17.67
C TYR A 488 8.04 17.86 -18.47
N PRO A 489 8.17 17.73 -19.79
CA PRO A 489 8.71 18.81 -20.61
C PRO A 489 7.81 20.04 -20.54
N ASP A 490 8.42 21.22 -20.41
CA ASP A 490 7.71 22.49 -20.50
C ASP A 490 6.94 22.59 -21.83
N PHE A 491 5.63 22.74 -21.75
CA PHE A 491 4.83 22.97 -22.93
C PHE A 491 5.12 24.38 -23.48
N PRO A 492 5.60 24.52 -24.71
CA PRO A 492 5.75 25.83 -25.31
C PRO A 492 4.37 26.36 -25.77
N GLY A 493 3.59 26.84 -24.81
CA GLY A 493 2.30 27.46 -25.07
C GLY A 493 1.34 27.34 -23.90
N GLU A 494 0.64 28.41 -23.56
CA GLU A 494 -0.53 28.34 -22.70
C GLU A 494 -1.49 27.29 -23.30
N ILE A 495 -1.71 26.18 -22.59
CA ILE A 495 -2.87 25.33 -22.88
C ILE A 495 -4.06 26.23 -22.58
N ALA A 496 -4.69 26.76 -23.63
CA ALA A 496 -5.92 27.48 -23.47
C ALA A 496 -6.86 26.57 -22.66
N PRO A 497 -7.48 27.06 -21.56
CA PRO A 497 -8.38 26.23 -20.78
C PRO A 497 -9.37 25.58 -21.75
N LEU A 498 -9.47 24.25 -21.67
CA LEU A 498 -10.36 23.47 -22.51
C LEU A 498 -11.70 24.21 -22.58
N PRO A 499 -12.19 24.58 -23.78
CA PRO A 499 -13.44 25.29 -23.87
C PRO A 499 -14.50 24.44 -23.18
N ARG A 500 -15.30 25.07 -22.32
CA ARG A 500 -16.47 24.43 -21.74
C ARG A 500 -17.20 23.66 -22.82
N PRO A 501 -17.76 22.47 -22.53
CA PRO A 501 -18.48 21.69 -23.53
C PRO A 501 -19.42 22.61 -24.31
N LEU A 502 -19.17 22.70 -25.61
CA LEU A 502 -19.99 23.51 -26.49
C LEU A 502 -21.40 22.90 -26.58
N PRO A 503 -22.47 23.66 -26.53
CA PRO A 503 -23.80 23.16 -26.77
C PRO A 503 -23.96 22.81 -28.25
N GLY A 504 -24.03 21.52 -28.56
CA GLY A 504 -24.47 20.98 -29.83
C GLY A 504 -23.42 20.92 -30.95
N PRO A 505 -23.62 20.06 -31.96
CA PRO A 505 -22.71 19.90 -33.06
C PRO A 505 -22.75 21.13 -33.96
N VAL A 506 -21.62 21.83 -34.09
CA VAL A 506 -21.41 22.84 -35.14
C VAL A 506 -20.88 22.09 -36.36
N GLU A 507 -21.68 22.04 -37.44
CA GLU A 507 -21.23 21.51 -38.72
C GLU A 507 -20.12 22.40 -39.29
N GLY A 508 -18.89 21.84 -39.38
CA GLY A 508 -17.86 22.47 -40.23
C GLY A 508 -16.46 22.63 -39.66
N ASP A 509 -16.19 22.28 -38.39
CA ASP A 509 -14.82 22.30 -37.89
C ASP A 509 -14.16 20.93 -38.09
N GLU A 510 -13.04 20.94 -38.85
CA GLU A 510 -12.18 19.76 -38.94
C GLU A 510 -11.70 19.40 -37.53
N PRO A 511 -11.75 18.10 -37.16
CA PRO A 511 -11.23 17.69 -35.84
C PRO A 511 -9.75 18.08 -35.78
N ILE A 512 -9.35 18.73 -34.69
CA ILE A 512 -7.93 18.94 -34.38
C ILE A 512 -7.33 17.55 -34.33
N SER A 513 -6.63 17.15 -35.37
CA SER A 513 -5.86 15.92 -35.42
C SER A 513 -4.64 16.14 -34.54
N ILE A 514 -4.77 15.74 -33.26
CA ILE A 514 -3.58 15.46 -32.47
C ILE A 514 -2.97 14.25 -33.13
N ASP A 515 -1.81 14.40 -33.75
CA ASP A 515 -1.07 13.28 -34.32
C ASP A 515 -0.66 12.34 -33.19
N PRO A 516 -1.30 11.17 -33.02
CA PRO A 516 -0.95 10.24 -31.97
C PRO A 516 0.40 9.55 -32.20
N THR A 517 1.09 9.93 -33.31
CA THR A 517 2.36 9.33 -33.69
C THR A 517 3.59 10.17 -33.30
N SER A 518 3.43 11.19 -32.44
CA SER A 518 4.56 11.92 -31.84
C SER A 518 4.64 11.62 -30.33
N PRO A 519 5.00 10.40 -29.93
CA PRO A 519 5.20 10.09 -28.51
C PRO A 519 6.39 10.86 -27.91
N GLU A 520 7.30 11.35 -28.74
CA GLU A 520 8.52 12.04 -28.31
C GLU A 520 8.29 13.42 -27.69
N LEU A 521 7.11 14.02 -27.86
CA LEU A 521 6.80 15.37 -27.35
C LEU A 521 6.26 15.39 -25.92
N TYR A 522 5.93 14.22 -25.34
CA TYR A 522 5.20 14.15 -24.06
C TYR A 522 5.77 13.15 -23.06
N ALA A 523 6.86 12.47 -23.39
CA ALA A 523 7.44 11.52 -22.49
C ALA A 523 8.15 12.25 -21.34
N PRO A 524 7.79 12.00 -20.07
CA PRO A 524 8.50 12.57 -18.93
C PRO A 524 9.91 12.02 -18.84
N GLN A 525 10.83 12.81 -18.33
CA GLN A 525 12.14 12.35 -17.91
C GLN A 525 12.01 11.64 -16.56
N LEU A 526 12.56 10.44 -16.47
CA LEU A 526 12.67 9.70 -15.21
C LEU A 526 14.08 9.85 -14.65
N ASP A 527 14.17 10.43 -13.48
CA ASP A 527 15.37 10.50 -12.65
C ASP A 527 15.19 9.69 -11.38
N VAL A 528 16.27 9.26 -10.76
CA VAL A 528 16.29 8.92 -9.34
C VAL A 528 17.09 9.97 -8.59
N VAL A 529 16.46 10.61 -7.62
CA VAL A 529 17.07 11.65 -6.79
C VAL A 529 17.57 11.01 -5.51
N VAL A 530 18.89 11.07 -5.30
CA VAL A 530 19.55 10.65 -4.05
C VAL A 530 19.70 11.88 -3.17
N VAL A 531 19.09 11.85 -2.01
CA VAL A 531 19.06 12.96 -1.06
C VAL A 531 19.80 12.57 0.22
N ASP A 532 20.59 13.50 0.73
CA ASP A 532 21.25 13.42 2.04
C ASP A 532 20.46 14.29 3.03
N SER A 533 19.97 13.70 4.10
CA SER A 533 19.25 14.37 5.20
C SER A 533 20.15 14.63 6.39
N GLY A 534 21.44 14.75 6.17
CA GLY A 534 22.43 14.98 7.23
C GLY A 534 22.34 16.36 7.86
N GLY A 535 22.52 16.45 9.17
CA GLY A 535 22.46 17.71 9.89
C GLY A 535 21.06 18.32 9.94
N ASP A 536 20.93 19.61 9.63
CA ASP A 536 19.67 20.36 9.73
C ASP A 536 19.06 20.68 8.35
N GLY A 537 19.41 19.90 7.31
CA GLY A 537 18.93 20.18 5.96
C GLY A 537 18.90 18.96 5.06
N LEU A 538 18.30 19.15 3.89
CA LEU A 538 18.28 18.21 2.78
C LEU A 538 19.24 18.71 1.70
N ALA A 539 19.91 17.79 1.02
CA ALA A 539 20.75 18.12 -0.12
C ALA A 539 20.68 17.03 -1.17
N VAL A 540 20.43 17.38 -2.43
CA VAL A 540 20.56 16.45 -3.53
C VAL A 540 22.04 16.05 -3.67
N ALA A 541 22.35 14.83 -3.26
CA ALA A 541 23.68 14.26 -3.41
C ALA A 541 23.94 13.82 -4.86
N ARG A 542 22.92 13.26 -5.54
CA ARG A 542 23.01 12.81 -6.94
C ARG A 542 21.62 12.86 -7.60
N ARG A 543 21.59 13.15 -8.91
CA ARG A 543 20.51 12.81 -9.82
C ARG A 543 21.00 11.74 -10.79
N LEU A 544 20.27 10.67 -10.92
CA LEU A 544 20.57 9.53 -11.77
C LEU A 544 19.58 9.57 -12.93
N ASP A 545 20.05 9.97 -14.10
CA ASP A 545 19.23 10.10 -15.31
C ASP A 545 18.97 8.71 -15.90
N VAL A 546 17.84 8.13 -15.56
CA VAL A 546 17.40 6.80 -16.00
C VAL A 546 17.02 6.84 -17.48
N THR A 547 16.38 7.92 -17.92
CA THR A 547 15.99 8.13 -19.32
C THR A 547 17.21 8.16 -20.23
N ALA A 548 18.28 8.88 -19.86
CA ALA A 548 19.51 8.88 -20.64
C ALA A 548 20.23 7.53 -20.62
N ALA A 549 20.20 6.80 -19.50
CA ALA A 549 20.76 5.45 -19.41
C ALA A 549 20.07 4.49 -20.38
N ALA A 550 18.76 4.61 -20.57
CA ALA A 550 17.95 3.86 -21.54
C ALA A 550 18.11 4.31 -23.01
N GLY A 551 19.05 5.24 -23.28
CA GLY A 551 19.33 5.71 -24.64
C GLY A 551 18.47 6.88 -25.11
N GLY A 552 17.75 7.54 -24.20
CA GLY A 552 16.91 8.71 -24.50
C GLY A 552 15.48 8.34 -24.93
N ASP A 553 15.19 7.08 -25.17
CA ASP A 553 13.82 6.58 -25.27
C ASP A 553 13.31 6.48 -23.83
N ALA A 554 12.43 7.38 -23.42
CA ALA A 554 11.87 7.35 -22.09
C ALA A 554 11.25 5.97 -21.85
N PRO A 555 11.69 5.21 -20.84
CA PRO A 555 10.96 4.02 -20.47
C PRO A 555 9.52 4.45 -20.25
N MET A 556 8.56 3.74 -20.84
CA MET A 556 7.14 4.01 -20.55
C MET A 556 6.99 3.91 -19.04
N VAL A 557 6.79 5.04 -18.38
CA VAL A 557 6.72 5.12 -16.93
C VAL A 557 5.42 4.46 -16.51
N GLY A 558 5.49 3.14 -16.33
CA GLY A 558 4.50 2.40 -15.59
C GLY A 558 4.83 2.52 -14.10
N TYR A 559 3.86 2.44 -13.25
CA TYR A 559 4.07 2.25 -11.81
C TYR A 559 4.98 1.03 -11.61
N GLY A 560 6.03 1.17 -10.79
CA GLY A 560 6.95 0.09 -10.47
C GLY A 560 8.44 0.43 -10.68
N THR A 561 8.82 1.70 -10.45
CA THR A 561 10.24 2.10 -10.39
C THR A 561 10.78 1.84 -9.00
N ARG A 562 11.83 1.01 -8.91
CA ARG A 562 12.50 0.67 -7.64
C ARG A 562 13.99 0.95 -7.73
N THR A 563 14.54 1.51 -6.68
CA THR A 563 15.99 1.67 -6.53
C THR A 563 16.50 0.64 -5.55
N VAL A 564 17.45 -0.18 -5.97
CA VAL A 564 17.99 -1.27 -5.16
C VAL A 564 19.50 -1.10 -5.03
N PRO A 565 20.05 -1.00 -3.82
CA PRO A 565 21.49 -1.00 -3.60
C PRO A 565 22.09 -2.39 -3.93
N VAL A 566 23.11 -2.43 -4.79
CA VAL A 566 23.82 -3.65 -5.16
C VAL A 566 25.32 -3.40 -5.06
N GLY A 567 25.95 -3.89 -4.01
CA GLY A 567 27.33 -3.53 -3.68
C GLY A 567 27.50 -2.01 -3.52
N ASP A 568 28.40 -1.41 -4.31
CA ASP A 568 28.61 0.06 -4.33
C ASP A 568 27.73 0.77 -5.38
N ALA A 569 26.96 0.03 -6.18
CA ALA A 569 26.10 0.55 -7.23
C ALA A 569 24.65 0.74 -6.76
N LEU A 570 23.92 1.56 -7.49
CA LEU A 570 22.46 1.63 -7.42
C LEU A 570 21.87 1.09 -8.72
N ALA A 571 21.04 0.07 -8.60
CA ALA A 571 20.26 -0.44 -9.71
C ALA A 571 18.85 0.19 -9.65
N VAL A 572 18.44 0.82 -10.73
CA VAL A 572 17.09 1.38 -10.88
C VAL A 572 16.32 0.46 -11.82
N VAL A 573 15.38 -0.27 -11.26
CA VAL A 573 14.51 -1.20 -11.97
C VAL A 573 13.27 -0.46 -12.43
N THR A 574 12.98 -0.49 -13.70
CA THR A 574 11.69 -0.08 -14.27
C THR A 574 10.99 -1.34 -14.75
N SER A 575 9.98 -1.76 -13.99
CA SER A 575 9.30 -3.03 -14.20
C SER A 575 8.82 -3.20 -15.65
N GLY A 576 9.13 -4.36 -16.26
CA GLY A 576 8.76 -4.66 -17.64
C GLY A 576 9.53 -3.90 -18.73
N VAL A 577 10.50 -3.08 -18.36
CA VAL A 577 11.29 -2.25 -19.30
C VAL A 577 12.77 -2.59 -19.23
N GLY A 578 13.43 -2.33 -18.11
CA GLY A 578 14.85 -2.55 -17.97
C GLY A 578 15.42 -2.11 -16.64
N ILE A 579 16.74 -2.17 -16.54
CA ILE A 579 17.48 -1.79 -15.33
C ILE A 579 18.60 -0.82 -15.71
N ALA A 580 18.63 0.35 -15.08
CA ALA A 580 19.75 1.27 -15.14
C ALA A 580 20.68 1.04 -13.95
N VAL A 581 21.93 0.75 -14.18
CA VAL A 581 22.95 0.50 -13.14
C VAL A 581 23.90 1.67 -13.05
N PHE A 582 24.02 2.29 -11.89
CA PHE A 582 24.87 3.46 -11.62
C PHE A 582 25.94 3.10 -10.58
N ASP A 583 27.16 2.87 -11.03
CA ASP A 583 28.34 2.54 -10.20
C ASP A 583 29.19 3.75 -9.78
N GLY A 584 28.78 4.97 -10.19
CA GLY A 584 29.49 6.22 -9.93
C GLY A 584 28.77 7.45 -10.49
N PRO A 585 29.42 8.61 -10.55
CA PRO A 585 28.83 9.86 -11.03
C PRO A 585 28.83 9.95 -12.58
N GLY A 586 28.43 8.90 -13.27
CA GLY A 586 28.40 8.81 -14.74
C GLY A 586 27.00 8.51 -15.27
N THR A 587 26.90 8.35 -16.58
CA THR A 587 25.74 7.75 -17.23
C THR A 587 25.66 6.28 -16.83
N GLY A 588 24.47 5.82 -16.40
CA GLY A 588 24.25 4.43 -16.04
C GLY A 588 24.45 3.46 -17.21
N THR A 589 24.67 2.20 -16.88
CA THR A 589 24.63 1.10 -17.85
C THR A 589 23.20 0.55 -17.90
N TRP A 590 22.65 0.40 -19.09
CA TRP A 590 21.31 -0.13 -19.28
C TRP A 590 21.33 -1.64 -19.54
N ILE A 591 20.40 -2.34 -18.93
CA ILE A 591 20.13 -3.77 -19.14
C ILE A 591 18.70 -3.90 -19.62
N ASP A 592 18.51 -4.34 -20.87
CA ASP A 592 17.19 -4.61 -21.40
C ASP A 592 16.60 -5.89 -20.77
N LEU A 593 15.39 -5.77 -20.23
CA LEU A 593 14.58 -6.92 -19.80
C LEU A 593 13.60 -7.35 -20.90
N VAL A 594 13.43 -6.53 -21.94
CA VAL A 594 12.59 -6.85 -23.11
C VAL A 594 13.50 -7.39 -24.21
N PRO A 595 13.25 -8.58 -24.78
CA PRO A 595 14.06 -9.17 -25.85
C PRO A 595 13.93 -8.44 -27.19
#